data_58b96f91ae1aaf6bd3a59fc6abf389d5
#
_entry.id   58b96f91ae1aaf6bd3a59fc6abf389d5
#
_cell.length_a   1.000
_cell.length_b   1.000
_cell.length_c   1.000
_cell.angle_alpha   90.00
_cell.angle_beta   90.00
_cell.angle_gamma   90.00
#
_symmetry.space_group_name_H-M   'P 1'
#
loop_
_entity.id
_entity.type
_entity.pdbx_description
1 polymer ?
#
loop_
_entity_poly.entity_id
_entity_poly.type
_entity_poly.pdbx_seq_one_letter_code
_entity_poly.pdbx_strand_id
1 'polypeptide(L)' 'MGKTTADRLVYSIPEAAHALHCSKSLVYDLVKADKLPHVHLSEKRVVIPVATLEKYLKEQSEGSNE' A
#
# COMPACT_ATOMS: atom_id res chain seq x y z
N MET A 1 -12.13 12.93 -13.31
CA MET A 1 -12.02 12.84 -12.92
C MET A 1 -11.35 12.57 -12.09
N GLY A 2 -10.59 12.69 -12.11
CA GLY A 2 -9.83 12.40 -11.25
C GLY A 2 -10.30 12.09 -10.07
N LYS A 3 -11.20 11.98 -9.99
CA LYS A 3 -11.69 11.72 -8.92
C LYS A 3 -11.22 10.57 -8.30
N THR A 4 -10.62 9.73 -8.90
CA THR A 4 -10.21 8.56 -8.27
C THR A 4 -9.33 8.78 -7.11
N THR A 5 -8.28 9.51 -7.24
CA THR A 5 -7.36 9.73 -6.15
C THR A 5 -8.00 10.52 -5.03
N ALA A 6 -8.79 11.48 -5.40
CA ALA A 6 -9.42 12.31 -4.41
C ALA A 6 -10.41 11.52 -3.56
N ASP A 7 -11.05 10.55 -4.15
CA ASP A 7 -12.04 9.77 -3.45
C ASP A 7 -11.45 8.65 -2.65
N ARG A 8 -10.22 8.30 -2.91
CA ARG A 8 -9.65 7.11 -2.31
C ARG A 8 -8.65 7.48 -1.25
N LEU A 9 -8.97 7.17 -0.03
CA LEU A 9 -8.06 7.41 1.08
C LEU A 9 -7.21 6.20 1.40
N VAL A 10 -7.69 5.02 1.06
CA VAL A 10 -6.96 3.78 1.34
C VAL A 10 -7.13 2.82 0.18
N TYR A 11 -6.20 1.89 0.07
CA TYR A 11 -6.30 0.79 -0.87
C TYR A 11 -6.59 -0.48 -0.11
N SER A 12 -7.38 -1.36 -0.71
CA SER A 12 -7.46 -2.72 -0.21
C SER A 12 -6.19 -3.44 -0.62
N ILE A 13 -6.00 -4.66 -0.13
CA ILE A 13 -4.81 -5.44 -0.49
C ILE A 13 -4.71 -5.64 -2.00
N PRO A 14 -5.78 -6.09 -2.69
CA PRO A 14 -5.67 -6.24 -4.14
C PRO A 14 -5.39 -4.94 -4.86
N GLU A 15 -5.97 -3.84 -4.38
CA GLU A 15 -5.74 -2.56 -5.00
C GLU A 15 -4.29 -2.10 -4.80
N ALA A 16 -3.75 -2.33 -3.62
CA ALA A 16 -2.37 -1.96 -3.36
C ALA A 16 -1.43 -2.79 -4.23
N ALA A 17 -1.74 -4.08 -4.40
CA ALA A 17 -0.92 -4.93 -5.24
C ALA A 17 -0.93 -4.43 -6.68
N HIS A 18 -2.10 -4.04 -7.15
CA HIS A 18 -2.21 -3.51 -8.50
C HIS A 18 -1.41 -2.22 -8.65
N ALA A 19 -1.52 -1.34 -7.67
CA ALA A 19 -0.81 -0.07 -7.71
C ALA A 19 0.70 -0.28 -7.67
N LEU A 20 1.14 -1.32 -6.97
CA LEU A 20 2.56 -1.63 -6.87
C LEU A 20 3.05 -2.55 -7.99
N HIS A 21 2.16 -3.00 -8.84
CA HIS A 21 2.49 -3.92 -9.93
C HIS A 21 3.11 -5.20 -9.38
N CYS A 22 2.51 -5.74 -8.34
CA CYS A 22 3.01 -6.97 -7.75
C CYS A 22 1.84 -7.87 -7.38
N SER A 23 2.15 -9.04 -6.84
CA SER A 23 1.10 -9.98 -6.48
C SER A 23 0.50 -9.63 -5.13
N LYS A 24 -0.71 -10.11 -4.89
CA LYS A 24 -1.35 -9.93 -3.60
C LYS A 24 -0.55 -10.64 -2.52
N SER A 25 0.03 -11.78 -2.86
CA SER A 25 0.82 -12.53 -1.90
C SER A 25 1.98 -11.70 -1.38
N LEU A 26 2.63 -10.97 -2.27
CA LEU A 26 3.73 -10.12 -1.85
C LEU A 26 3.25 -9.04 -0.90
N VAL A 27 2.12 -8.42 -1.21
CA VAL A 27 1.59 -7.38 -0.33
C VAL A 27 1.25 -7.96 1.03
N TYR A 28 0.63 -9.13 1.06
CA TYR A 28 0.34 -9.78 2.34
C TYR A 28 1.62 -10.07 3.12
N ASP A 29 2.65 -10.52 2.44
CA ASP A 29 3.91 -10.81 3.10
C ASP A 29 4.51 -9.55 3.71
N LEU A 30 4.45 -8.45 2.97
CA LEU A 30 4.97 -7.18 3.47
C LEU A 30 4.18 -6.70 4.68
N VAL A 31 2.87 -6.89 4.65
CA VAL A 31 2.04 -6.49 5.78
C VAL A 31 2.33 -7.37 6.99
N LYS A 32 2.46 -8.68 6.78
CA LYS A 32 2.75 -9.58 7.89
C LYS A 32 4.10 -9.31 8.49
N ALA A 33 5.06 -8.93 7.68
CA ALA A 33 6.39 -8.61 8.16
C ALA A 33 6.48 -7.21 8.73
N ASP A 34 5.37 -6.48 8.66
CA ASP A 34 5.30 -5.12 9.19
C ASP A 34 6.25 -4.20 8.44
N LYS A 35 6.49 -4.50 7.18
CA LYS A 35 7.36 -3.67 6.36
C LYS A 35 6.59 -2.65 5.55
N LEU A 36 5.30 -2.84 5.40
CA LEU A 36 4.46 -1.94 4.64
C LEU A 36 3.44 -1.33 5.61
N PRO A 37 3.39 -0.01 5.71
CA PRO A 37 2.43 0.62 6.61
C PRO A 37 1.01 0.24 6.23
N HIS A 38 0.23 -0.09 7.20
CA HIS A 38 -1.14 -0.54 6.98
C HIS A 38 -1.98 -0.23 8.19
N VAL A 39 -3.30 -0.32 8.02
CA VAL A 39 -4.25 -0.07 9.10
C VAL A 39 -5.22 -1.23 9.14
N HIS A 40 -5.47 -1.72 10.35
CA HIS A 40 -6.49 -2.74 10.55
C HIS A 40 -7.80 -2.06 10.88
N LEU A 41 -8.78 -2.20 9.99
CA LEU A 41 -10.11 -1.68 10.27
C LEU A 41 -10.90 -2.67 11.10
N SER A 42 -10.57 -3.94 10.97
CA SER A 42 -11.16 -4.99 11.78
C SER A 42 -10.21 -6.15 11.73
N GLU A 43 -10.55 -7.24 12.39
CA GLU A 43 -9.67 -8.39 12.43
C GLU A 43 -9.31 -8.89 11.05
N LYS A 44 -10.26 -8.80 10.13
CA LYS A 44 -10.03 -9.36 8.81
C LYS A 44 -9.84 -8.31 7.73
N ARG A 45 -9.94 -7.05 8.10
CA ARG A 45 -9.87 -6.03 7.09
C ARG A 45 -8.66 -5.15 7.28
N VAL A 46 -7.75 -5.26 6.34
CA VAL A 46 -6.53 -4.46 6.34
C VAL A 46 -6.55 -3.56 5.12
N VAL A 47 -6.21 -2.31 5.32
CA VAL A 47 -6.12 -1.36 4.21
C VAL A 47 -4.80 -0.64 4.28
N ILE A 48 -4.37 -0.12 3.14
CA ILE A 48 -3.11 0.60 3.01
C ILE A 48 -3.45 2.06 2.73
N PRO A 49 -3.13 2.99 3.62
CA PRO A 49 -3.38 4.40 3.33
C PRO A 49 -2.60 4.84 2.10
N VAL A 50 -3.27 5.55 1.21
CA VAL A 50 -2.65 5.96 -0.04
C VAL A 50 -1.43 6.85 0.22
N ALA A 51 -1.58 7.84 1.09
CA ALA A 51 -0.47 8.74 1.37
C ALA A 51 0.72 8.00 1.96
N THR A 52 0.44 7.03 2.83
CA THR A 52 1.51 6.27 3.45
C THR A 52 2.20 5.38 2.43
N LEU A 53 1.43 4.82 1.51
CA LEU A 53 2.00 4.00 0.47
C LEU A 53 2.90 4.82 -0.44
N GLU A 54 2.50 6.03 -0.76
CA GLU A 54 3.31 6.89 -1.58
C GLU A 54 4.63 7.23 -0.89
N LYS A 55 4.55 7.49 0.40
CA LYS A 55 5.75 7.78 1.16
C LYS A 55 6.67 6.57 1.22
N TYR A 56 6.09 5.40 1.41
CA TYR A 56 6.86 4.17 1.43
C TYR A 56 7.62 3.98 0.11
N LEU A 57 6.93 4.18 -1.00
CA LEU A 57 7.56 4.02 -2.31
C LEU A 57 8.67 5.03 -2.52
N LYS A 58 8.45 6.23 -2.07
CA LYS A 58 9.45 7.27 -2.22
C LYS A 58 10.70 6.92 -1.44
N GLU A 59 10.52 6.42 -0.23
CA GLU A 59 11.65 6.04 0.61
C GLU A 59 12.41 4.87 0.01
N GLN A 60 11.69 3.90 -0.55
CA GLN A 60 12.34 2.77 -1.18
C GLN A 60 13.11 3.20 -2.42
N SER A 61 12.51 4.08 -3.18
CA SER A 61 13.13 4.55 -4.39
C SER A 61 14.43 5.30 -4.09
N GLU A 62 14.38 6.16 -3.09
CA GLU A 62 15.57 6.91 -2.73
C GLU A 62 16.64 5.99 -2.17
N GLY A 63 16.23 5.03 -1.39
CA GLY A 63 17.17 4.12 -0.80
C GLY A 63 17.84 3.23 -1.82
N SER A 64 17.12 2.82 -2.82
CA SER A 64 17.68 1.91 -3.80
C SER A 64 18.40 2.65 -4.89
N ASN A 65 18.26 3.91 -4.97
CA ASN A 65 18.88 4.62 -6.00
C ASN A 65 20.28 4.80 -5.80
N GLU A 66 20.65 4.54 -5.42
CA GLU A 66 21.79 4.64 -5.40
C GLU A 66 22.36 4.52 -6.03
#